data_0b12782570ec2996a2ad83ebafd9469c
#
_entry.id   0b12782570ec2996a2ad83ebafd9469c
#
_cell.length_a   1.000
_cell.length_b   1.000
_cell.length_c   1.000
_cell.angle_alpha   90.00
_cell.angle_beta   90.00
_cell.angle_gamma   90.00
#
_symmetry.space_group_name_H-M   'P 1'
#
loop_
_entity.id
_entity.type
_entity.pdbx_description
1 polymer ?
#
loop_
_entity_poly.entity_id
_entity_poly.type
_entity_poly.pdbx_seq_one_letter_code
_entity_poly.pdbx_strand_id
1 'polypeptide(L)'
;MKILFIGGTGTISGAITRQLAEKDGYELTILNRGSKNGNIPASVRQITGDINNEDEIRNILAGEDFDVVGEFVAFVPEQVKRDIRLFEGRCRQYIFISSASAYQKPLSHYVITESTPLANPHWQYSRDKIACEQVLMDAYRNTGFPVTIVRPSHTYADGSIPLAIHGDKGPWNDISRMMNGKPVIVPGDGSSLWTVTHSMDFAMAYIGLLGNPHAIGEPVHITSDESLTWNQIYEIIGQALGVKPKLVHISSDMLIQLKPELEGPLLGDKSNTVVFDNSKIKRLVPGFCASIRFDQGVRQSLSFLMKRPDLQIPDPEWDAWVDHVIALASPSAFSL
;
A
#
# COMPACT_ATOMS: atom_id res chain seq x y z
N MET A 1 4.83 5.53 -25.50
CA MET A 1 3.68 4.90 -24.81
C MET A 1 2.93 5.98 -24.09
N LYS A 2 1.62 6.14 -24.38
CA LYS A 2 0.76 7.17 -23.78
C LYS A 2 0.05 6.59 -22.55
N ILE A 3 0.28 7.16 -21.39
CA ILE A 3 -0.15 6.64 -20.09
C ILE A 3 -1.01 7.67 -19.37
N LEU A 4 -2.14 7.22 -18.81
CA LEU A 4 -2.95 8.00 -17.86
C LEU A 4 -2.85 7.36 -16.48
N PHE A 5 -2.51 8.15 -15.46
CA PHE A 5 -2.68 7.75 -14.07
C PHE A 5 -3.85 8.50 -13.43
N ILE A 6 -4.80 7.75 -12.89
CA ILE A 6 -5.86 8.27 -12.04
C ILE A 6 -5.32 8.24 -10.60
N GLY A 7 -5.00 9.41 -10.05
CA GLY A 7 -4.08 9.56 -8.95
C GLY A 7 -2.64 9.71 -9.47
N GLY A 8 -1.61 9.60 -8.68
CA GLY A 8 -0.22 9.74 -9.19
C GLY A 8 0.71 10.41 -8.19
N THR A 9 0.17 10.81 -7.03
CA THR A 9 0.90 11.56 -6.00
C THR A 9 0.96 10.84 -4.65
N GLY A 10 0.46 9.59 -4.56
CA GLY A 10 0.47 8.78 -3.36
C GLY A 10 1.81 8.06 -3.13
N THR A 11 1.89 7.25 -2.06
CA THR A 11 3.08 6.47 -1.70
C THR A 11 3.57 5.58 -2.84
N ILE A 12 2.68 4.83 -3.46
CA ILE A 12 2.97 3.94 -4.58
C ILE A 12 3.10 4.74 -5.87
N SER A 13 2.05 5.45 -6.25
CA SER A 13 1.97 6.13 -7.54
C SER A 13 3.00 7.24 -7.70
N GLY A 14 3.37 7.94 -6.63
CA GLY A 14 4.38 9.00 -6.70
C GLY A 14 5.78 8.48 -7.03
N ALA A 15 6.16 7.29 -6.54
CA ALA A 15 7.42 6.66 -6.91
C ALA A 15 7.42 6.24 -8.40
N ILE A 16 6.31 5.67 -8.88
CA ILE A 16 6.15 5.28 -10.28
C ILE A 16 6.21 6.52 -11.17
N THR A 17 5.50 7.59 -10.81
CA THR A 17 5.48 8.86 -11.55
C THR A 17 6.88 9.43 -11.71
N ARG A 18 7.67 9.50 -10.63
CA ARG A 18 9.05 10.02 -10.69
C ARG A 18 9.94 9.18 -11.58
N GLN A 19 9.90 7.85 -11.45
CA GLN A 19 10.72 6.96 -12.27
C GLN A 19 10.32 6.99 -13.76
N LEU A 20 9.03 7.10 -14.08
CA LEU A 20 8.57 7.22 -15.46
C LEU A 20 8.97 8.54 -16.10
N ALA A 21 8.93 9.63 -15.34
CA ALA A 21 9.31 10.95 -15.84
C ALA A 21 10.79 11.07 -16.24
N GLU A 22 11.63 10.15 -15.75
CA GLU A 22 13.08 10.07 -16.08
C GLU A 22 13.37 9.13 -17.27
N LYS A 23 12.34 8.47 -17.82
CA LYS A 23 12.50 7.48 -18.89
C LYS A 23 11.97 8.01 -20.20
N ASP A 24 12.76 7.84 -21.26
CA ASP A 24 12.31 8.14 -22.63
C ASP A 24 11.23 7.15 -23.11
N GLY A 25 10.39 7.61 -24.01
CA GLY A 25 9.37 6.79 -24.67
C GLY A 25 8.05 6.70 -23.91
N TYR A 26 7.89 7.42 -22.79
CA TYR A 26 6.66 7.49 -22.01
C TYR A 26 6.09 8.90 -22.01
N GLU A 27 4.81 9.02 -22.34
CA GLU A 27 4.03 10.26 -22.25
C GLU A 27 3.04 10.10 -21.08
N LEU A 28 3.44 10.54 -19.89
CA LEU A 28 2.64 10.38 -18.68
C LEU A 28 1.72 11.58 -18.48
N THR A 29 0.44 11.29 -18.33
CA THR A 29 -0.59 12.22 -17.87
C THR A 29 -1.10 11.77 -16.51
N ILE A 30 -1.26 12.70 -15.57
CA ILE A 30 -1.88 12.46 -14.26
C ILE A 30 -3.20 13.20 -14.20
N LEU A 31 -4.27 12.48 -13.85
CA LEU A 31 -5.56 13.05 -13.47
C LEU A 31 -5.68 13.06 -11.95
N ASN A 32 -5.81 14.23 -11.34
CA ASN A 32 -6.00 14.37 -9.90
C ASN A 32 -6.86 15.60 -9.57
N ARG A 33 -7.29 15.71 -8.31
CA ARG A 33 -8.14 16.83 -7.84
C ARG A 33 -7.36 18.11 -7.53
N GLY A 34 -6.04 18.13 -7.75
CA GLY A 34 -5.19 19.30 -7.50
C GLY A 34 -4.87 19.57 -6.02
N SER A 35 -5.42 18.83 -5.06
CA SER A 35 -5.25 19.05 -3.63
C SER A 35 -3.86 18.65 -3.09
N LYS A 36 -3.14 17.79 -3.79
CA LYS A 36 -1.79 17.31 -3.47
C LYS A 36 -0.89 17.52 -4.68
N ASN A 37 -0.52 18.77 -4.93
CA ASN A 37 0.47 19.12 -5.96
C ASN A 37 1.89 18.82 -5.43
N GLY A 38 2.15 17.57 -5.04
CA GLY A 38 3.48 17.12 -4.67
C GLY A 38 4.48 17.40 -5.80
N ASN A 39 5.76 17.13 -5.59
CA ASN A 39 6.83 17.30 -6.58
C ASN A 39 6.60 16.41 -7.80
N ILE A 40 5.61 16.79 -8.65
CA ILE A 40 5.37 16.15 -9.94
C ILE A 40 6.41 16.72 -10.91
N PRO A 41 7.20 15.88 -11.57
CA PRO A 41 8.18 16.36 -12.56
C PRO A 41 7.53 17.17 -13.67
N ALA A 42 8.23 18.21 -14.14
CA ALA A 42 7.72 19.13 -15.17
C ALA A 42 7.38 18.46 -16.51
N SER A 43 7.99 17.28 -16.79
CA SER A 43 7.71 16.48 -18.00
C SER A 43 6.34 15.78 -17.94
N VAL A 44 5.68 15.73 -16.78
CA VAL A 44 4.40 15.04 -16.60
C VAL A 44 3.25 16.01 -16.84
N ARG A 45 2.38 15.65 -17.79
CA ARG A 45 1.13 16.41 -18.03
C ARG A 45 0.18 16.23 -16.86
N GLN A 46 -0.38 17.32 -16.35
CA GLN A 46 -1.35 17.30 -15.27
C GLN A 46 -2.73 17.74 -15.77
N ILE A 47 -3.74 16.96 -15.43
CA ILE A 47 -5.15 17.29 -15.63
C ILE A 47 -5.79 17.39 -14.23
N THR A 48 -6.43 18.53 -13.95
CA THR A 48 -7.21 18.69 -12.72
C THR A 48 -8.66 18.33 -13.00
N GLY A 49 -9.21 17.40 -12.22
CA GLY A 49 -10.60 16.97 -12.31
C GLY A 49 -10.91 15.92 -11.24
N ASP A 50 -12.17 15.76 -10.89
CA ASP A 50 -12.63 14.67 -10.04
C ASP A 50 -13.08 13.50 -10.92
N ILE A 51 -12.39 12.38 -10.85
CA ILE A 51 -12.75 11.16 -11.59
C ILE A 51 -14.20 10.71 -11.30
N ASN A 52 -14.77 11.07 -10.15
CA ASN A 52 -16.16 10.74 -9.82
C ASN A 52 -17.17 11.59 -10.60
N ASN A 53 -16.76 12.69 -11.22
CA ASN A 53 -17.59 13.45 -12.15
C ASN A 53 -17.40 12.90 -13.58
N GLU A 54 -18.13 11.82 -13.89
CA GLU A 54 -17.95 11.06 -15.13
C GLU A 54 -18.15 11.91 -16.39
N ASP A 55 -19.13 12.82 -16.39
CA ASP A 55 -19.42 13.70 -17.54
C ASP A 55 -18.31 14.72 -17.78
N GLU A 56 -17.77 15.31 -16.72
CA GLU A 56 -16.63 16.21 -16.79
C GLU A 56 -15.40 15.49 -17.36
N ILE A 57 -15.12 14.30 -16.86
CA ILE A 57 -13.96 13.51 -17.29
C ILE A 57 -14.11 13.05 -18.76
N ARG A 58 -15.30 12.65 -19.21
CA ARG A 58 -15.57 12.36 -20.62
C ARG A 58 -15.25 13.54 -21.53
N ASN A 59 -15.61 14.75 -21.10
CA ASN A 59 -15.32 15.96 -21.85
C ASN A 59 -13.83 16.31 -21.85
N ILE A 60 -13.17 16.23 -20.68
CA ILE A 60 -11.73 16.53 -20.56
C ILE A 60 -10.89 15.56 -21.40
N LEU A 61 -11.24 14.27 -21.40
CA LEU A 61 -10.53 13.22 -22.12
C LEU A 61 -11.10 12.94 -23.53
N ALA A 62 -11.96 13.83 -24.06
CA ALA A 62 -12.57 13.63 -25.37
C ALA A 62 -11.50 13.50 -26.46
N GLY A 63 -11.59 12.42 -27.26
CA GLY A 63 -10.65 12.15 -28.35
C GLY A 63 -9.26 11.67 -27.93
N GLU A 64 -9.07 11.36 -26.64
CA GLU A 64 -7.81 10.79 -26.15
C GLU A 64 -7.95 9.29 -25.89
N ASP A 65 -7.08 8.49 -26.49
CA ASP A 65 -6.88 7.09 -26.18
C ASP A 65 -5.52 6.89 -25.50
N PHE A 66 -5.42 5.84 -24.69
CA PHE A 66 -4.21 5.55 -23.92
C PHE A 66 -3.70 4.13 -24.21
N ASP A 67 -2.39 3.95 -24.21
CA ASP A 67 -1.82 2.61 -24.19
C ASP A 67 -2.08 1.95 -22.83
N VAL A 68 -1.92 2.71 -21.72
CA VAL A 68 -2.14 2.21 -20.37
C VAL A 68 -2.91 3.23 -19.54
N VAL A 69 -3.89 2.76 -18.78
CA VAL A 69 -4.54 3.51 -17.69
C VAL A 69 -4.19 2.84 -16.36
N GLY A 70 -3.58 3.57 -15.43
CA GLY A 70 -3.28 3.10 -14.08
C GLY A 70 -4.21 3.73 -13.05
N GLU A 71 -4.96 2.90 -12.32
CA GLU A 71 -5.95 3.33 -11.33
C GLU A 71 -5.43 3.11 -9.91
N PHE A 72 -5.23 4.21 -9.18
CA PHE A 72 -4.68 4.21 -7.81
C PHE A 72 -5.67 4.65 -6.73
N VAL A 73 -6.87 5.11 -7.12
CA VAL A 73 -7.82 5.75 -6.18
C VAL A 73 -9.21 5.11 -6.16
N ALA A 74 -9.40 3.98 -6.85
CA ALA A 74 -10.62 3.21 -6.76
C ALA A 74 -10.55 2.20 -5.61
N PHE A 75 -11.56 2.21 -4.73
CA PHE A 75 -11.64 1.38 -3.53
C PHE A 75 -12.90 0.53 -3.47
N VAL A 76 -13.96 0.88 -4.18
CA VAL A 76 -15.27 0.21 -4.15
C VAL A 76 -15.74 -0.15 -5.57
N PRO A 77 -16.59 -1.18 -5.74
CA PRO A 77 -17.03 -1.67 -7.06
C PRO A 77 -17.60 -0.61 -7.99
N GLU A 78 -18.31 0.38 -7.47
CA GLU A 78 -18.92 1.42 -8.28
C GLU A 78 -17.88 2.29 -8.99
N GLN A 79 -16.72 2.46 -8.39
CA GLN A 79 -15.61 3.23 -8.97
C GLN A 79 -14.98 2.48 -10.16
N VAL A 80 -14.76 1.18 -10.06
CA VAL A 80 -14.22 0.40 -11.18
C VAL A 80 -15.25 0.21 -12.30
N LYS A 81 -16.57 0.13 -11.99
CA LYS A 81 -17.62 0.14 -13.00
C LYS A 81 -17.65 1.47 -13.79
N ARG A 82 -17.45 2.60 -13.09
CA ARG A 82 -17.25 3.90 -13.72
C ARG A 82 -16.08 3.87 -14.70
N ASP A 83 -14.93 3.32 -14.25
CA ASP A 83 -13.71 3.29 -15.06
C ASP A 83 -13.89 2.40 -16.30
N ILE A 84 -14.57 1.26 -16.19
CA ILE A 84 -14.94 0.43 -17.34
C ILE A 84 -15.72 1.28 -18.36
N ARG A 85 -16.76 2.02 -17.95
CA ARG A 85 -17.55 2.89 -18.85
C ARG A 85 -16.73 4.02 -19.48
N LEU A 86 -15.71 4.51 -18.80
CA LEU A 86 -14.84 5.59 -19.29
C LEU A 86 -13.78 5.09 -20.28
N PHE A 87 -13.23 3.89 -20.05
CA PHE A 87 -12.03 3.43 -20.74
C PHE A 87 -12.22 2.19 -21.62
N GLU A 88 -13.40 1.57 -21.65
CA GLU A 88 -13.69 0.47 -22.58
C GLU A 88 -13.49 0.93 -24.03
N GLY A 89 -12.67 0.20 -24.79
CA GLY A 89 -12.27 0.55 -26.16
C GLY A 89 -11.31 1.73 -26.28
N ARG A 90 -10.89 2.36 -25.18
CA ARG A 90 -10.04 3.56 -25.15
C ARG A 90 -8.69 3.35 -24.46
N CYS A 91 -8.42 2.14 -23.98
CA CYS A 91 -7.10 1.76 -23.48
C CYS A 91 -6.74 0.34 -23.91
N ARG A 92 -5.44 0.07 -24.02
CA ARG A 92 -4.90 -1.25 -24.37
C ARG A 92 -4.60 -2.09 -23.11
N GLN A 93 -4.43 -1.43 -21.98
CA GLN A 93 -4.26 -2.05 -20.66
C GLN A 93 -4.82 -1.12 -19.59
N TYR A 94 -5.57 -1.68 -18.66
CA TYR A 94 -6.05 -1.01 -17.46
C TYR A 94 -5.44 -1.70 -16.23
N ILE A 95 -4.62 -1.00 -15.45
CA ILE A 95 -3.95 -1.57 -14.28
C ILE A 95 -4.64 -1.06 -13.01
N PHE A 96 -5.28 -1.97 -12.30
CA PHE A 96 -5.96 -1.69 -11.03
C PHE A 96 -5.07 -2.01 -9.83
N ILE A 97 -4.93 -1.08 -8.90
CA ILE A 97 -4.27 -1.32 -7.62
C ILE A 97 -5.27 -1.89 -6.62
N SER A 98 -5.17 -3.19 -6.40
CA SER A 98 -5.89 -3.93 -5.36
C SER A 98 -5.11 -3.91 -4.03
N SER A 99 -5.11 -5.00 -3.29
CA SER A 99 -4.35 -5.17 -2.04
C SER A 99 -4.06 -6.64 -1.76
N ALA A 100 -2.91 -6.94 -1.19
CA ALA A 100 -2.59 -8.27 -0.67
C ALA A 100 -3.44 -8.65 0.57
N SER A 101 -4.09 -7.69 1.23
CA SER A 101 -5.06 -7.98 2.29
C SER A 101 -6.33 -8.68 1.77
N ALA A 102 -6.55 -8.70 0.46
CA ALA A 102 -7.62 -9.44 -0.19
C ALA A 102 -7.45 -10.97 -0.08
N TYR A 103 -6.22 -11.48 0.05
CA TYR A 103 -5.98 -12.90 0.24
C TYR A 103 -6.64 -13.43 1.51
N GLN A 104 -7.07 -14.69 1.46
CA GLN A 104 -7.80 -15.38 2.53
C GLN A 104 -7.17 -15.17 3.91
N LYS A 105 -8.02 -14.88 4.91
CA LYS A 105 -7.66 -14.81 6.33
C LYS A 105 -8.62 -15.70 7.16
N PRO A 106 -8.07 -16.60 8.00
CA PRO A 106 -6.66 -16.96 8.11
C PRO A 106 -6.14 -17.68 6.86
N LEU A 107 -4.83 -17.63 6.64
CA LEU A 107 -4.19 -18.30 5.52
C LEU A 107 -4.21 -19.83 5.70
N SER A 108 -4.52 -20.56 4.64
CA SER A 108 -4.41 -22.03 4.61
C SER A 108 -2.98 -22.53 4.37
N HIS A 109 -2.13 -21.67 3.83
CA HIS A 109 -0.71 -21.92 3.59
C HIS A 109 0.08 -20.63 3.82
N TYR A 110 1.26 -20.71 4.45
CA TYR A 110 2.04 -19.53 4.83
C TYR A 110 2.68 -18.80 3.64
N VAL A 111 2.94 -19.49 2.53
CA VAL A 111 3.40 -18.85 1.29
C VAL A 111 2.19 -18.49 0.43
N ILE A 112 2.05 -17.21 0.14
CA ILE A 112 0.97 -16.65 -0.66
C ILE A 112 1.40 -16.64 -2.13
N THR A 113 0.53 -17.18 -2.99
CA THR A 113 0.61 -17.06 -4.44
C THR A 113 -0.61 -16.32 -4.95
N GLU A 114 -0.63 -15.91 -6.22
CA GLU A 114 -1.80 -15.25 -6.81
C GLU A 114 -3.02 -16.17 -6.92
N SER A 115 -2.83 -17.50 -6.81
CA SER A 115 -3.91 -18.49 -6.75
C SER A 115 -4.46 -18.72 -5.33
N THR A 116 -3.85 -18.12 -4.30
CA THR A 116 -4.42 -18.15 -2.95
C THR A 116 -5.82 -17.54 -2.97
N PRO A 117 -6.85 -18.22 -2.40
CA PRO A 117 -8.22 -17.72 -2.41
C PRO A 117 -8.34 -16.32 -1.85
N LEU A 118 -9.34 -15.57 -2.31
CA LEU A 118 -9.66 -14.24 -1.82
C LEU A 118 -10.81 -14.32 -0.82
N ALA A 119 -10.54 -14.00 0.44
CA ALA A 119 -11.56 -13.95 1.51
C ALA A 119 -11.01 -13.22 2.73
N ASN A 120 -11.70 -12.19 3.17
CA ASN A 120 -11.31 -11.47 4.38
C ASN A 120 -12.56 -11.08 5.19
N PRO A 121 -12.95 -11.87 6.20
CA PRO A 121 -14.15 -11.58 6.99
C PRO A 121 -13.98 -10.39 7.94
N HIS A 122 -12.74 -9.99 8.25
CA HIS A 122 -12.44 -9.01 9.29
C HIS A 122 -12.37 -7.58 8.77
N TRP A 123 -12.13 -7.35 7.46
CA TRP A 123 -11.86 -6.02 6.94
C TRP A 123 -12.73 -5.65 5.73
N GLN A 124 -13.58 -4.63 5.89
CA GLN A 124 -14.44 -4.14 4.80
C GLN A 124 -13.63 -3.65 3.60
N TYR A 125 -12.55 -2.93 3.83
CA TYR A 125 -11.63 -2.51 2.77
C TYR A 125 -11.18 -3.67 1.87
N SER A 126 -10.82 -4.80 2.49
CA SER A 126 -10.38 -5.99 1.72
C SER A 126 -11.53 -6.62 0.95
N ARG A 127 -12.74 -6.68 1.53
CA ARG A 127 -13.95 -7.15 0.83
C ARG A 127 -14.29 -6.26 -0.36
N ASP A 128 -14.17 -4.95 -0.22
CA ASP A 128 -14.39 -4.00 -1.31
C ASP A 128 -13.38 -4.19 -2.44
N LYS A 129 -12.09 -4.39 -2.11
CA LYS A 129 -11.06 -4.69 -3.11
C LYS A 129 -11.33 -6.03 -3.83
N ILE A 130 -11.75 -7.07 -3.11
CA ILE A 130 -12.18 -8.35 -3.70
C ILE A 130 -13.33 -8.14 -4.68
N ALA A 131 -14.34 -7.37 -4.29
CA ALA A 131 -15.49 -7.06 -5.14
C ALA A 131 -15.10 -6.24 -6.39
N CYS A 132 -14.13 -5.31 -6.26
CA CYS A 132 -13.56 -4.59 -7.41
C CYS A 132 -12.88 -5.56 -8.38
N GLU A 133 -12.05 -6.47 -7.88
CA GLU A 133 -11.38 -7.48 -8.72
C GLU A 133 -12.38 -8.35 -9.46
N GLN A 134 -13.46 -8.78 -8.78
CA GLN A 134 -14.50 -9.59 -9.41
C GLN A 134 -15.18 -8.85 -10.57
N VAL A 135 -15.57 -7.58 -10.37
CA VAL A 135 -16.17 -6.74 -11.43
C VAL A 135 -15.22 -6.61 -12.64
N LEU A 136 -13.94 -6.34 -12.39
CA LEU A 136 -12.95 -6.18 -13.45
C LEU A 136 -12.67 -7.48 -14.19
N MET A 137 -12.58 -8.61 -13.50
CA MET A 137 -12.38 -9.92 -14.12
C MET A 137 -13.61 -10.39 -14.91
N ASP A 138 -14.83 -10.03 -14.47
CA ASP A 138 -16.05 -10.29 -15.24
C ASP A 138 -16.10 -9.43 -16.51
N ALA A 139 -15.67 -8.17 -16.46
CA ALA A 139 -15.55 -7.33 -17.66
C ALA A 139 -14.50 -7.90 -18.62
N TYR A 140 -13.33 -8.37 -18.11
CA TYR A 140 -12.34 -9.04 -18.95
C TYR A 140 -12.91 -10.26 -19.68
N ARG A 141 -13.64 -11.14 -18.97
CA ARG A 141 -14.21 -12.37 -19.54
C ARG A 141 -15.33 -12.12 -20.52
N ASN A 142 -16.18 -11.12 -20.26
CA ASN A 142 -17.42 -10.89 -21.00
C ASN A 142 -17.24 -9.90 -22.16
N THR A 143 -16.41 -8.86 -22.01
CA THR A 143 -16.25 -7.80 -22.99
C THR A 143 -14.80 -7.63 -23.50
N GLY A 144 -13.84 -8.35 -22.91
CA GLY A 144 -12.43 -8.22 -23.25
C GLY A 144 -11.77 -6.97 -22.67
N PHE A 145 -12.36 -6.37 -21.61
CA PHE A 145 -11.74 -5.22 -20.94
C PHE A 145 -10.33 -5.56 -20.44
N PRO A 146 -9.26 -4.86 -20.87
CA PRO A 146 -7.87 -5.32 -20.79
C PRO A 146 -7.25 -5.10 -19.41
N VAL A 147 -7.79 -5.71 -18.37
CA VAL A 147 -7.37 -5.50 -16.97
C VAL A 147 -6.11 -6.26 -16.59
N THR A 148 -5.24 -5.61 -15.83
CA THR A 148 -4.19 -6.21 -14.98
C THR A 148 -4.48 -5.82 -13.54
N ILE A 149 -4.52 -6.79 -12.62
CA ILE A 149 -4.74 -6.54 -11.20
C ILE A 149 -3.41 -6.60 -10.46
N VAL A 150 -3.04 -5.53 -9.76
CA VAL A 150 -1.82 -5.49 -8.96
C VAL A 150 -2.19 -5.49 -7.47
N ARG A 151 -1.66 -6.45 -6.71
CA ARG A 151 -1.85 -6.60 -5.26
C ARG A 151 -0.58 -6.23 -4.51
N PRO A 152 -0.42 -4.96 -4.09
CA PRO A 152 0.69 -4.56 -3.20
C PRO A 152 0.51 -5.16 -1.81
N SER A 153 1.62 -5.52 -1.16
CA SER A 153 1.71 -5.68 0.28
C SER A 153 1.97 -4.31 0.92
N HIS A 154 2.47 -4.26 2.16
CA HIS A 154 2.78 -3.00 2.82
C HIS A 154 3.91 -2.27 2.09
N THR A 155 3.54 -1.33 1.24
CA THR A 155 4.50 -0.49 0.52
C THR A 155 4.79 0.77 1.31
N TYR A 156 6.07 1.07 1.52
CA TYR A 156 6.54 2.26 2.23
C TYR A 156 7.44 3.14 1.36
N ALA A 157 7.53 4.42 1.71
CA ALA A 157 8.31 5.42 0.98
C ALA A 157 8.82 6.48 1.94
N ASP A 158 9.39 7.55 1.39
CA ASP A 158 9.80 8.74 2.14
C ASP A 158 8.67 9.25 3.05
N GLY A 159 8.97 9.38 4.34
CA GLY A 159 8.00 9.83 5.35
C GLY A 159 6.96 8.80 5.79
N SER A 160 6.88 7.65 5.13
CA SER A 160 5.99 6.54 5.51
C SER A 160 6.80 5.45 6.20
N ILE A 161 6.65 5.32 7.51
CA ILE A 161 7.34 4.30 8.30
C ILE A 161 6.37 3.16 8.59
N PRO A 162 6.71 1.90 8.21
CA PRO A 162 5.82 0.77 8.42
C PRO A 162 5.81 0.34 9.88
N LEU A 163 4.72 0.66 10.56
CA LEU A 163 4.40 0.20 11.91
C LEU A 163 3.19 -0.73 11.86
N ALA A 164 3.12 -1.67 12.80
CA ALA A 164 1.97 -2.58 12.89
C ALA A 164 0.68 -1.81 13.23
N ILE A 165 0.78 -0.86 14.14
CA ILE A 165 -0.28 0.10 14.49
C ILE A 165 0.31 1.49 14.69
N HIS A 166 -0.48 2.50 14.43
CA HIS A 166 -0.20 3.91 14.72
C HIS A 166 -1.50 4.71 14.72
N GLY A 167 -1.48 5.92 15.24
CA GLY A 167 -2.63 6.84 15.21
C GLY A 167 -2.96 7.34 13.79
N ASP A 168 -4.11 7.97 13.66
CA ASP A 168 -4.65 8.46 12.38
C ASP A 168 -3.79 9.56 11.74
N LYS A 169 -3.00 10.27 12.55
CA LYS A 169 -2.07 11.31 12.09
C LYS A 169 -0.74 10.75 11.54
N GLY A 170 -0.62 9.42 11.47
CA GLY A 170 0.55 8.74 10.91
C GLY A 170 1.56 8.27 11.96
N PRO A 171 2.75 7.80 11.53
CA PRO A 171 3.68 7.09 12.38
C PRO A 171 4.50 7.97 13.33
N TRP A 172 4.46 9.31 13.16
CA TRP A 172 5.34 10.23 13.89
C TRP A 172 5.27 10.06 15.40
N ASN A 173 4.06 9.86 15.95
CA ASN A 173 3.91 9.75 17.41
C ASN A 173 4.71 8.58 17.97
N ASP A 174 4.63 7.40 17.34
CA ASP A 174 5.36 6.20 17.77
C ASP A 174 6.86 6.34 17.55
N ILE A 175 7.30 6.99 16.46
CA ILE A 175 8.71 7.34 16.23
C ILE A 175 9.22 8.28 17.33
N SER A 176 8.46 9.32 17.67
CA SER A 176 8.76 10.24 18.77
C SER A 176 8.84 9.52 20.11
N ARG A 177 7.91 8.58 20.40
CA ARG A 177 7.95 7.73 21.60
C ARG A 177 9.25 6.96 21.69
N MET A 178 9.68 6.29 20.61
CA MET A 178 10.95 5.54 20.57
C MET A 178 12.14 6.46 20.87
N MET A 179 12.22 7.63 20.20
CA MET A 179 13.30 8.60 20.40
C MET A 179 13.38 9.12 21.84
N ASN A 180 12.25 9.28 22.51
CA ASN A 180 12.15 9.73 23.89
C ASN A 180 12.20 8.59 24.92
N GLY A 181 12.51 7.36 24.50
CA GLY A 181 12.60 6.20 25.37
C GLY A 181 11.27 5.79 26.00
N LYS A 182 10.14 6.23 25.46
CA LYS A 182 8.80 5.76 25.84
C LYS A 182 8.54 4.39 25.20
N PRO A 183 7.73 3.51 25.80
CA PRO A 183 7.37 2.24 25.23
C PRO A 183 6.40 2.40 24.05
N VAL A 184 6.50 1.45 23.07
CA VAL A 184 5.61 1.34 21.92
C VAL A 184 4.95 -0.04 21.89
N ILE A 185 3.75 -0.11 21.35
CA ILE A 185 2.98 -1.36 21.29
C ILE A 185 3.35 -2.16 20.05
N VAL A 186 3.57 -3.47 20.24
CA VAL A 186 3.67 -4.48 19.19
C VAL A 186 2.49 -5.43 19.34
N PRO A 187 1.62 -5.59 18.32
CA PRO A 187 0.49 -6.52 18.39
C PRO A 187 0.94 -7.99 18.48
N GLY A 188 0.25 -8.77 19.30
CA GLY A 188 0.58 -10.17 19.53
C GLY A 188 1.92 -10.31 20.27
N ASP A 189 2.68 -11.33 19.94
CA ASP A 189 4.04 -11.55 20.43
C ASP A 189 5.12 -10.94 19.49
N GLY A 190 4.68 -10.29 18.42
CA GLY A 190 5.55 -9.70 17.43
C GLY A 190 6.30 -10.70 16.53
N SER A 191 5.97 -11.99 16.57
CA SER A 191 6.65 -13.04 15.80
C SER A 191 6.08 -13.27 14.40
N SER A 192 4.88 -12.74 14.09
CA SER A 192 4.29 -12.84 12.75
C SER A 192 5.23 -12.23 11.71
N LEU A 193 5.49 -12.97 10.63
CA LEU A 193 6.28 -12.47 9.51
C LEU A 193 5.47 -11.47 8.69
N TRP A 194 6.13 -10.40 8.31
CA TRP A 194 5.54 -9.34 7.50
C TRP A 194 6.46 -8.97 6.33
N THR A 195 5.87 -8.72 5.17
CA THR A 195 6.61 -8.31 3.98
C THR A 195 6.37 -6.82 3.72
N VAL A 196 7.43 -6.02 3.84
CA VAL A 196 7.44 -4.60 3.51
C VAL A 196 8.21 -4.37 2.23
N THR A 197 7.68 -3.54 1.34
CA THR A 197 8.26 -3.29 0.01
C THR A 197 8.56 -1.81 -0.16
N HIS A 198 9.78 -1.45 -0.51
CA HIS A 198 10.11 -0.06 -0.80
C HIS A 198 9.42 0.38 -2.10
N SER A 199 8.85 1.59 -2.11
CA SER A 199 8.08 2.11 -3.24
C SER A 199 8.89 2.21 -4.54
N MET A 200 10.20 2.38 -4.46
CA MET A 200 11.09 2.41 -5.63
C MET A 200 11.22 1.03 -6.29
N ASP A 201 11.33 -0.05 -5.50
CA ASP A 201 11.32 -1.41 -6.02
C ASP A 201 9.95 -1.78 -6.59
N PHE A 202 8.88 -1.38 -5.89
CA PHE A 202 7.51 -1.54 -6.40
C PHE A 202 7.35 -0.83 -7.76
N ALA A 203 7.83 0.40 -7.88
CA ALA A 203 7.76 1.18 -9.11
C ALA A 203 8.49 0.51 -10.27
N MET A 204 9.67 -0.07 -10.03
CA MET A 204 10.43 -0.80 -11.05
C MET A 204 9.61 -1.97 -11.63
N ALA A 205 9.00 -2.78 -10.77
CA ALA A 205 8.15 -3.90 -11.21
C ALA A 205 6.89 -3.41 -11.94
N TYR A 206 6.21 -2.40 -11.39
CA TYR A 206 5.01 -1.84 -12.00
C TYR A 206 5.28 -1.28 -13.39
N ILE A 207 6.39 -0.56 -13.59
CA ILE A 207 6.80 -0.02 -14.89
C ILE A 207 7.05 -1.15 -15.88
N GLY A 208 7.63 -2.27 -15.45
CA GLY A 208 7.82 -3.45 -16.28
C GLY A 208 6.52 -4.16 -16.70
N LEU A 209 5.40 -3.89 -16.02
CA LEU A 209 4.07 -4.39 -16.42
C LEU A 209 3.38 -3.49 -17.45
N LEU A 210 3.81 -2.24 -17.62
CA LEU A 210 3.17 -1.30 -18.56
C LEU A 210 3.27 -1.81 -20.00
N GLY A 211 2.11 -2.00 -20.62
CA GLY A 211 2.01 -2.51 -21.99
C GLY A 211 2.39 -3.99 -22.15
N ASN A 212 2.56 -4.74 -21.07
CA ASN A 212 2.86 -6.17 -21.14
C ASN A 212 1.59 -6.99 -21.41
N PRO A 213 1.42 -7.57 -22.62
CA PRO A 213 0.21 -8.31 -22.96
C PRO A 213 0.01 -9.58 -22.12
N HIS A 214 1.10 -10.15 -21.57
CA HIS A 214 1.04 -11.35 -20.72
C HIS A 214 0.54 -11.04 -19.30
N ALA A 215 0.40 -9.77 -18.94
CA ALA A 215 -0.18 -9.34 -17.67
C ALA A 215 -1.69 -9.07 -17.76
N ILE A 216 -2.26 -9.02 -18.96
CA ILE A 216 -3.69 -8.78 -19.17
C ILE A 216 -4.50 -10.02 -18.75
N GLY A 217 -5.54 -9.81 -17.96
CA GLY A 217 -6.35 -10.87 -17.35
C GLY A 217 -5.71 -11.53 -16.12
N GLU A 218 -4.57 -11.01 -15.64
CA GLU A 218 -3.80 -11.63 -14.58
C GLU A 218 -3.78 -10.78 -13.29
N PRO A 219 -4.01 -11.40 -12.11
CA PRO A 219 -3.62 -10.82 -10.85
C PRO A 219 -2.11 -11.04 -10.64
N VAL A 220 -1.43 -10.04 -10.09
CA VAL A 220 0.01 -10.06 -9.81
C VAL A 220 0.26 -9.35 -8.48
N HIS A 221 0.93 -9.99 -7.53
CA HIS A 221 1.45 -9.24 -6.40
C HIS A 221 2.87 -8.73 -6.69
N ILE A 222 3.16 -7.54 -6.18
CA ILE A 222 4.50 -6.93 -6.25
C ILE A 222 4.95 -6.72 -4.81
N THR A 223 5.93 -7.52 -4.37
CA THR A 223 6.43 -7.49 -3.00
C THR A 223 7.94 -7.71 -2.94
N SER A 224 8.53 -7.36 -1.81
CA SER A 224 9.91 -7.77 -1.51
C SER A 224 9.99 -9.30 -1.29
N ASP A 225 11.17 -9.86 -1.51
CA ASP A 225 11.49 -11.23 -1.08
C ASP A 225 11.89 -11.28 0.42
N GLU A 226 12.09 -10.12 1.06
CA GLU A 226 12.42 -10.02 2.48
C GLU A 226 11.17 -10.11 3.33
N SER A 227 11.16 -11.02 4.30
CA SER A 227 10.10 -11.13 5.30
C SER A 227 10.72 -11.00 6.69
N LEU A 228 10.18 -10.10 7.49
CA LEU A 228 10.66 -9.76 8.82
C LEU A 228 9.54 -9.95 9.85
N THR A 229 9.89 -10.36 11.07
CA THR A 229 8.93 -10.31 12.17
C THR A 229 8.63 -8.85 12.55
N TRP A 230 7.47 -8.60 13.15
CA TRP A 230 7.19 -7.27 13.68
C TRP A 230 8.25 -6.81 14.68
N ASN A 231 8.77 -7.71 15.52
CA ASN A 231 9.87 -7.40 16.43
C ASN A 231 11.10 -6.88 15.66
N GLN A 232 11.52 -7.59 14.60
CA GLN A 232 12.64 -7.16 13.77
C GLN A 232 12.39 -5.80 13.10
N ILE A 233 11.17 -5.56 12.59
CA ILE A 233 10.80 -4.27 11.99
C ILE A 233 10.98 -3.13 12.99
N TYR A 234 10.44 -3.26 14.21
CA TYR A 234 10.58 -2.23 15.24
C TYR A 234 12.03 -2.07 15.74
N GLU A 235 12.78 -3.16 15.86
CA GLU A 235 14.20 -3.12 16.24
C GLU A 235 15.06 -2.42 15.17
N ILE A 236 14.80 -2.70 13.88
CA ILE A 236 15.49 -2.04 12.76
C ILE A 236 15.17 -0.54 12.73
N ILE A 237 13.90 -0.16 12.98
CA ILE A 237 13.52 1.27 13.11
C ILE A 237 14.29 1.90 14.27
N GLY A 238 14.33 1.25 15.44
CA GLY A 238 15.09 1.73 16.60
C GLY A 238 16.57 1.89 16.30
N GLN A 239 17.19 0.92 15.62
CA GLN A 239 18.60 0.99 15.19
C GLN A 239 18.84 2.17 14.23
N ALA A 240 17.90 2.42 13.31
CA ALA A 240 18.00 3.56 12.38
C ALA A 240 17.86 4.91 13.10
N LEU A 241 17.13 4.96 14.23
CA LEU A 241 17.00 6.12 15.11
C LEU A 241 18.16 6.26 16.11
N GLY A 242 19.05 5.25 16.22
CA GLY A 242 20.12 5.21 17.21
C GLY A 242 19.64 4.91 18.63
N VAL A 243 18.48 4.27 18.80
CA VAL A 243 17.89 3.93 20.11
C VAL A 243 17.52 2.45 20.19
N LYS A 244 17.44 1.92 21.41
CA LYS A 244 16.84 0.60 21.68
C LYS A 244 15.37 0.80 22.01
N PRO A 245 14.43 0.39 21.15
CA PRO A 245 13.02 0.60 21.41
C PRO A 245 12.55 -0.27 22.60
N LYS A 246 11.62 0.27 23.40
CA LYS A 246 10.95 -0.48 24.47
C LYS A 246 9.66 -1.07 23.90
N LEU A 247 9.70 -2.33 23.49
CA LEU A 247 8.57 -3.01 22.89
C LEU A 247 7.67 -3.59 24.01
N VAL A 248 6.37 -3.32 23.92
CA VAL A 248 5.34 -3.90 24.79
C VAL A 248 4.40 -4.72 23.90
N HIS A 249 4.37 -6.02 24.14
CA HIS A 249 3.57 -6.98 23.41
C HIS A 249 2.17 -7.07 24.01
N ILE A 250 1.16 -6.81 23.18
CA ILE A 250 -0.25 -6.82 23.60
C ILE A 250 -1.06 -7.61 22.58
N SER A 251 -1.90 -8.54 23.05
CA SER A 251 -2.71 -9.36 22.17
C SER A 251 -3.59 -8.51 21.26
N SER A 252 -3.74 -8.94 20.00
CA SER A 252 -4.63 -8.26 19.04
C SER A 252 -6.06 -8.17 19.57
N ASP A 253 -6.55 -9.20 20.29
CA ASP A 253 -7.90 -9.20 20.86
C ASP A 253 -8.07 -8.09 21.90
N MET A 254 -7.09 -7.89 22.80
CA MET A 254 -7.14 -6.80 23.78
C MET A 254 -7.10 -5.43 23.09
N LEU A 255 -6.25 -5.26 22.07
CA LEU A 255 -6.19 -4.02 21.30
C LEU A 255 -7.52 -3.70 20.62
N ILE A 256 -8.17 -4.71 20.04
CA ILE A 256 -9.47 -4.57 19.37
C ILE A 256 -10.59 -4.28 20.36
N GLN A 257 -10.58 -4.90 21.55
CA GLN A 257 -11.55 -4.58 22.60
C GLN A 257 -11.48 -3.13 23.04
N LEU A 258 -10.27 -2.54 23.09
CA LEU A 258 -10.05 -1.16 23.48
C LEU A 258 -10.19 -0.16 22.31
N LYS A 259 -10.01 -0.62 21.08
CA LYS A 259 -10.11 0.18 19.85
C LYS A 259 -10.62 -0.68 18.69
N PRO A 260 -11.96 -0.84 18.52
CA PRO A 260 -12.55 -1.76 17.54
C PRO A 260 -12.12 -1.53 16.09
N GLU A 261 -11.75 -0.31 15.71
CA GLU A 261 -11.25 0.03 14.37
C GLU A 261 -9.97 -0.73 14.00
N LEU A 262 -9.26 -1.27 14.98
CA LEU A 262 -8.05 -2.08 14.75
C LEU A 262 -8.36 -3.51 14.28
N GLU A 263 -9.62 -3.99 14.32
CA GLU A 263 -9.96 -5.35 13.89
C GLU A 263 -9.52 -5.61 12.45
N GLY A 264 -9.93 -4.77 11.51
CA GLY A 264 -9.56 -4.92 10.11
C GLY A 264 -8.05 -4.94 9.89
N PRO A 265 -7.32 -3.89 10.30
CA PRO A 265 -5.87 -3.83 10.16
C PRO A 265 -5.11 -4.94 10.88
N LEU A 266 -5.59 -5.47 12.01
CA LEU A 266 -4.93 -6.54 12.74
C LEU A 266 -5.38 -7.92 12.26
N LEU A 267 -6.61 -8.35 12.57
CA LEU A 267 -7.08 -9.71 12.22
C LEU A 267 -7.21 -9.90 10.70
N GLY A 268 -7.62 -8.85 10.00
CA GLY A 268 -7.72 -8.86 8.54
C GLY A 268 -6.37 -8.78 7.83
N ASP A 269 -5.27 -8.47 8.51
CA ASP A 269 -3.99 -8.26 7.87
C ASP A 269 -2.79 -8.60 8.78
N LYS A 270 -2.37 -7.71 9.68
CA LYS A 270 -1.06 -7.69 10.34
C LYS A 270 -0.81 -8.75 11.40
N SER A 271 -1.87 -9.38 11.94
CA SER A 271 -1.74 -10.52 12.87
C SER A 271 -1.41 -11.83 12.16
N ASN A 272 -1.47 -11.86 10.82
CA ASN A 272 -1.18 -13.04 10.03
C ASN A 272 0.23 -12.98 9.46
N THR A 273 0.92 -14.12 9.42
CA THR A 273 2.18 -14.24 8.68
C THR A 273 1.90 -14.09 7.18
N VAL A 274 2.65 -13.20 6.50
CA VAL A 274 2.54 -12.99 5.06
C VAL A 274 3.92 -13.08 4.40
N VAL A 275 4.11 -14.15 3.63
CA VAL A 275 5.29 -14.42 2.81
C VAL A 275 4.80 -14.67 1.39
N PHE A 276 5.42 -14.06 0.40
CA PHE A 276 4.95 -14.10 -0.98
C PHE A 276 5.88 -14.88 -1.90
N ASP A 277 5.30 -15.65 -2.81
CA ASP A 277 6.02 -16.22 -3.95
C ASP A 277 6.03 -15.23 -5.13
N ASN A 278 7.13 -14.54 -5.32
CA ASN A 278 7.30 -13.54 -6.37
C ASN A 278 7.63 -14.14 -7.77
N SER A 279 7.48 -15.45 -7.97
CA SER A 279 7.83 -16.10 -9.25
C SER A 279 7.05 -15.52 -10.42
N LYS A 280 5.78 -15.14 -10.23
CA LYS A 280 4.94 -14.59 -11.30
C LYS A 280 5.42 -13.23 -11.77
N ILE A 281 5.62 -12.29 -10.85
CA ILE A 281 6.13 -10.96 -11.23
C ILE A 281 7.53 -11.04 -11.85
N LYS A 282 8.40 -11.93 -11.37
CA LYS A 282 9.74 -12.15 -11.94
C LYS A 282 9.70 -12.74 -13.36
N ARG A 283 8.66 -13.53 -13.71
CA ARG A 283 8.44 -13.98 -15.09
C ARG A 283 7.90 -12.87 -15.99
N LEU A 284 6.96 -12.07 -15.48
CA LEU A 284 6.35 -10.98 -16.27
C LEU A 284 7.32 -9.81 -16.48
N VAL A 285 8.21 -9.59 -15.52
CA VAL A 285 9.23 -8.53 -15.53
C VAL A 285 10.60 -9.16 -15.29
N PRO A 286 11.22 -9.75 -16.32
CA PRO A 286 12.55 -10.34 -16.20
C PRO A 286 13.56 -9.32 -15.70
N GLY A 287 14.36 -9.70 -14.71
CA GLY A 287 15.32 -8.81 -14.04
C GLY A 287 14.75 -8.04 -12.86
N PHE A 288 13.46 -8.13 -12.55
CA PHE A 288 12.93 -7.57 -11.31
C PHE A 288 13.53 -8.27 -10.09
N CYS A 289 14.08 -7.46 -9.20
CA CYS A 289 14.53 -7.85 -7.87
C CYS A 289 14.25 -6.67 -6.94
N ALA A 290 13.54 -6.91 -5.85
CA ALA A 290 13.41 -5.92 -4.79
C ALA A 290 14.75 -5.81 -4.07
N SER A 291 15.52 -4.79 -4.41
CA SER A 291 16.92 -4.64 -4.01
C SER A 291 17.12 -3.79 -2.76
N ILE A 292 16.12 -2.99 -2.40
CA ILE A 292 16.18 -2.10 -1.23
C ILE A 292 15.72 -2.89 0.00
N ARG A 293 16.66 -3.34 0.80
CA ARG A 293 16.38 -4.00 2.06
C ARG A 293 15.75 -3.03 3.05
N PHE A 294 14.95 -3.57 3.97
CA PHE A 294 14.21 -2.73 4.92
C PHE A 294 15.13 -1.86 5.79
N ASP A 295 16.27 -2.40 6.24
CA ASP A 295 17.25 -1.64 7.05
C ASP A 295 17.86 -0.45 6.30
N GLN A 296 17.94 -0.50 4.97
CA GLN A 296 18.42 0.60 4.12
C GLN A 296 17.28 1.60 3.83
N GLY A 297 16.13 1.10 3.38
CA GLY A 297 15.00 1.94 2.98
C GLY A 297 14.40 2.71 4.15
N VAL A 298 14.30 2.11 5.35
CA VAL A 298 13.77 2.80 6.52
C VAL A 298 14.67 3.96 6.99
N ARG A 299 16.00 3.84 6.83
CA ARG A 299 16.92 4.95 7.11
C ARG A 299 16.67 6.14 6.18
N GLN A 300 16.39 5.88 4.90
CA GLN A 300 16.02 6.93 3.94
C GLN A 300 14.70 7.59 4.34
N SER A 301 13.68 6.79 4.63
CA SER A 301 12.36 7.26 5.03
C SER A 301 12.42 8.08 6.33
N LEU A 302 13.17 7.64 7.33
CA LEU A 302 13.39 8.38 8.58
C LEU A 302 14.17 9.67 8.35
N SER A 303 15.25 9.63 7.54
CA SER A 303 16.01 10.84 7.21
C SER A 303 15.14 11.88 6.50
N PHE A 304 14.22 11.47 5.65
CA PHE A 304 13.26 12.36 5.03
C PHE A 304 12.28 12.92 6.06
N LEU A 305 11.69 12.07 6.89
CA LEU A 305 10.75 12.48 7.93
C LEU A 305 11.35 13.48 8.90
N MET A 306 12.63 13.29 9.31
CA MET A 306 13.33 14.19 10.23
C MET A 306 13.57 15.59 9.63
N LYS A 307 13.63 15.72 8.31
CA LYS A 307 13.80 16.99 7.59
C LYS A 307 12.48 17.69 7.27
N ARG A 308 11.34 17.10 7.62
CA ARG A 308 10.00 17.58 7.27
C ARG A 308 9.14 17.77 8.51
N PRO A 309 9.30 18.94 9.22
CA PRO A 309 8.50 19.25 10.39
C PRO A 309 6.97 19.24 10.14
N ASP A 310 6.58 19.52 8.91
CA ASP A 310 5.19 19.48 8.46
C ASP A 310 4.58 18.04 8.46
N LEU A 311 5.40 17.01 8.46
CA LEU A 311 5.00 15.59 8.58
C LEU A 311 5.11 15.07 10.03
N GLN A 312 5.75 15.83 10.90
CA GLN A 312 5.95 15.47 12.32
C GLN A 312 4.73 15.91 13.16
N ILE A 313 3.57 15.39 12.81
CA ILE A 313 2.30 15.80 13.40
C ILE A 313 2.08 15.05 14.72
N PRO A 314 2.05 15.75 15.87
CA PRO A 314 1.75 15.13 17.15
C PRO A 314 0.32 14.56 17.18
N ASP A 315 0.18 13.43 17.85
CA ASP A 315 -1.12 12.78 18.09
C ASP A 315 -1.29 12.49 19.61
N PRO A 316 -1.69 13.51 20.38
CA PRO A 316 -1.82 13.35 21.84
C PRO A 316 -2.91 12.36 22.25
N GLU A 317 -3.95 12.16 21.45
CA GLU A 317 -4.99 11.17 21.71
C GLU A 317 -4.43 9.76 21.58
N TRP A 318 -3.68 9.51 20.52
CA TRP A 318 -2.97 8.24 20.34
C TRP A 318 -1.92 8.02 21.42
N ASP A 319 -1.12 9.05 21.78
CA ASP A 319 -0.12 8.95 22.85
C ASP A 319 -0.74 8.54 24.19
N ALA A 320 -1.84 9.20 24.56
CA ALA A 320 -2.58 8.90 25.79
C ALA A 320 -3.21 7.50 25.75
N TRP A 321 -3.75 7.08 24.59
CA TRP A 321 -4.31 5.74 24.41
C TRP A 321 -3.23 4.67 24.56
N VAL A 322 -2.05 4.85 23.96
CA VAL A 322 -0.91 3.92 24.10
C VAL A 322 -0.49 3.79 25.57
N ASP A 323 -0.36 4.90 26.30
CA ASP A 323 0.00 4.89 27.72
C ASP A 323 -1.07 4.16 28.57
N HIS A 324 -2.35 4.38 28.28
CA HIS A 324 -3.46 3.72 28.95
C HIS A 324 -3.44 2.20 28.71
N VAL A 325 -3.30 1.75 27.46
CA VAL A 325 -3.27 0.33 27.09
C VAL A 325 -2.09 -0.38 27.75
N ILE A 326 -0.92 0.23 27.77
CA ILE A 326 0.29 -0.32 28.42
C ILE A 326 0.08 -0.43 29.93
N ALA A 327 -0.55 0.56 30.56
CA ALA A 327 -0.85 0.51 31.99
C ALA A 327 -1.80 -0.64 32.33
N LEU A 328 -2.83 -0.89 31.52
CA LEU A 328 -3.75 -2.02 31.68
C LEU A 328 -3.07 -3.38 31.51
N ALA A 329 -2.09 -3.49 30.63
CA ALA A 329 -1.37 -4.73 30.36
C ALA A 329 -0.25 -5.01 31.37
N SER A 330 0.07 -4.07 32.25
CA SER A 330 1.15 -4.22 33.24
C SER A 330 0.72 -5.13 34.41
N PRO A 331 1.59 -6.04 34.90
CA PRO A 331 1.24 -6.99 35.97
C PRO A 331 0.71 -6.36 37.29
N SER A 332 1.03 -5.09 37.55
CA SER A 332 0.52 -4.34 38.71
C SER A 332 -1.00 -4.06 38.65
N ALA A 333 -1.63 -4.18 37.47
CA ALA A 333 -3.08 -4.03 37.33
C ALA A 333 -3.87 -5.29 37.81
N PHE A 334 -3.19 -6.41 38.00
CA PHE A 334 -3.79 -7.70 38.42
C PHE A 334 -3.49 -8.07 39.88
N SER A 335 -2.86 -7.18 40.69
CA SER A 335 -2.73 -7.39 42.12
C SER A 335 -4.06 -7.01 42.80
N LEU A 336 -4.92 -8.02 42.96
CA LEU A 336 -6.07 -8.01 43.88
C LEU A 336 -5.61 -8.29 45.29
#